data_9635e5bdf4dcf6daf4643f7669bf4972
#
_entry.id   9635e5bdf4dcf6daf4643f7669bf4972
#
_cell.length_a   1.000
_cell.length_b   1.000
_cell.length_c   1.000
_cell.angle_alpha   90.00
_cell.angle_beta   90.00
_cell.angle_gamma   90.00
#
_symmetry.space_group_name_H-M   'P 1'
#
loop_
_entity.id
_entity.type
_entity.pdbx_description
1 polymer ?
#
loop_
_entity_poly.entity_id
_entity_poly.type
_entity_poly.pdbx_seq_one_letter_code
_entity_poly.pdbx_strand_id
1 'polypeptide(L)'
;EAESWGLVNQVVPEDQLTEATQALISMMTTGPTRAFGAVKRLLNESSHTSLETQMELETREIASCAMSEDGREGINAFLAKRAPTYHGQ
;
A
#
# COMPACT_ATOMS: atom_id res chain seq x y z
N GLU A 1 -15.92 -6.31 -17.84
CA GLU A 1 -16.18 -4.88 -18.09
C GLU A 1 -15.94 -4.06 -16.81
N ALA A 2 -16.52 -4.40 -15.65
CA ALA A 2 -16.27 -3.69 -14.39
C ALA A 2 -14.77 -3.67 -14.00
N GLU A 3 -14.06 -4.79 -14.19
CA GLU A 3 -12.62 -4.89 -13.95
C GLU A 3 -11.82 -4.01 -14.93
N SER A 4 -12.17 -4.05 -16.22
CA SER A 4 -11.47 -3.23 -17.24
C SER A 4 -11.70 -1.73 -17.04
N TRP A 5 -12.75 -1.34 -16.34
CA TRP A 5 -13.04 0.05 -15.97
C TRP A 5 -12.46 0.46 -14.60
N GLY A 6 -11.84 -0.47 -13.89
CA GLY A 6 -11.30 -0.21 -12.56
C GLY A 6 -12.34 -0.07 -11.45
N LEU A 7 -13.59 -0.51 -11.68
CA LEU A 7 -14.65 -0.48 -10.66
C LEU A 7 -14.46 -1.57 -9.61
N VAL A 8 -13.87 -2.70 -10.00
CA VAL A 8 -13.51 -3.81 -9.12
C VAL A 8 -12.06 -4.19 -9.38
N ASN A 9 -11.41 -4.71 -8.37
CA ASN A 9 -10.00 -5.06 -8.41
C ASN A 9 -9.71 -6.29 -9.25
N GLN A 10 -10.58 -7.30 -9.14
CA GLN A 10 -10.46 -8.56 -9.83
C GLN A 10 -11.83 -9.21 -9.98
N VAL A 11 -12.03 -9.93 -11.08
CA VAL A 11 -13.20 -10.80 -11.30
C VAL A 11 -12.72 -12.24 -11.32
N VAL A 12 -13.31 -13.09 -10.48
CA VAL A 12 -12.97 -14.51 -10.36
C VAL A 12 -14.25 -15.36 -10.44
N PRO A 13 -14.17 -16.65 -10.81
CA PRO A 13 -15.27 -17.58 -10.65
C PRO A 13 -15.76 -17.66 -9.20
N GLU A 14 -17.05 -17.95 -8.99
CA GLU A 14 -17.66 -17.94 -7.66
C GLU A 14 -16.97 -18.91 -6.70
N ASP A 15 -16.57 -20.07 -7.16
CA ASP A 15 -15.85 -21.10 -6.38
C ASP A 15 -14.44 -20.66 -5.95
N GLN A 16 -13.84 -19.65 -6.60
CA GLN A 16 -12.51 -19.10 -6.28
C GLN A 16 -12.59 -17.82 -5.45
N LEU A 17 -13.77 -17.24 -5.22
CA LEU A 17 -13.91 -15.95 -4.55
C LEU A 17 -13.32 -15.95 -3.14
N THR A 18 -13.56 -17.00 -2.37
CA THR A 18 -13.04 -17.11 -1.00
C THR A 18 -11.51 -17.15 -0.98
N GLU A 19 -10.90 -17.94 -1.84
CA GLU A 19 -9.44 -18.07 -1.93
C GLU A 19 -8.79 -16.75 -2.38
N ALA A 20 -9.31 -16.12 -3.43
CA ALA A 20 -8.83 -14.83 -3.92
C ALA A 20 -8.96 -13.73 -2.87
N THR A 21 -10.07 -13.71 -2.12
CA THR A 21 -10.28 -12.77 -1.01
C THR A 21 -9.27 -12.99 0.11
N GLN A 22 -9.05 -14.23 0.54
CA GLN A 22 -8.08 -14.54 1.59
C GLN A 22 -6.65 -14.19 1.18
N ALA A 23 -6.27 -14.41 -0.08
CA ALA A 23 -4.97 -14.03 -0.60
C ALA A 23 -4.77 -12.49 -0.54
N LEU A 24 -5.79 -11.71 -0.92
CA LEU A 24 -5.74 -10.25 -0.85
C LEU A 24 -5.66 -9.75 0.60
N ILE A 25 -6.47 -10.32 1.50
CA ILE A 25 -6.44 -9.98 2.93
C ILE A 25 -5.04 -10.27 3.50
N SER A 26 -4.47 -11.44 3.22
CA SER A 26 -3.13 -11.81 3.68
C SER A 26 -2.07 -10.82 3.18
N MET A 27 -2.10 -10.46 1.90
CA MET A 27 -1.18 -9.47 1.32
C MET A 27 -1.30 -8.11 2.02
N MET A 28 -2.53 -7.67 2.29
CA MET A 28 -2.77 -6.38 2.95
C MET A 28 -2.36 -6.38 4.43
N THR A 29 -2.59 -7.47 5.15
CA THR A 29 -2.32 -7.55 6.59
C THR A 29 -0.84 -7.82 6.91
N THR A 30 -0.11 -8.48 6.01
CA THR A 30 1.33 -8.74 6.16
C THR A 30 2.21 -7.66 5.52
N GLY A 31 1.61 -6.74 4.77
CA GLY A 31 2.32 -5.62 4.14
C GLY A 31 2.58 -4.46 5.09
N PRO A 32 3.26 -3.41 4.62
CA PRO A 32 3.58 -2.20 5.40
C PRO A 32 2.31 -1.33 5.57
N THR A 33 1.43 -1.69 6.50
CA THR A 33 0.11 -1.07 6.65
C THR A 33 0.16 0.43 6.90
N ARG A 34 1.23 0.94 7.54
CA ARG A 34 1.49 2.37 7.67
C ARG A 34 1.62 3.05 6.31
N ALA A 35 2.41 2.48 5.40
CA ALA A 35 2.58 2.99 4.04
C ALA A 35 1.28 2.92 3.23
N PHE A 36 0.50 1.84 3.38
CA PHE A 36 -0.82 1.74 2.74
C PHE A 36 -1.77 2.84 3.22
N GLY A 37 -1.75 3.16 4.52
CA GLY A 37 -2.50 4.27 5.09
C GLY A 37 -2.05 5.63 4.53
N ALA A 38 -0.74 5.84 4.35
CA ALA A 38 -0.18 7.05 3.74
C ALA A 38 -0.65 7.21 2.28
N VAL A 39 -0.55 6.17 1.46
CA VAL A 39 -1.03 6.17 0.07
C VAL A 39 -2.52 6.51 0.00
N LYS A 40 -3.34 5.92 0.85
CA LYS A 40 -4.78 6.20 0.89
C LYS A 40 -5.08 7.66 1.22
N ARG A 41 -4.36 8.26 2.19
CA ARG A 41 -4.51 9.70 2.50
C ARG A 41 -4.12 10.56 1.30
N LEU A 42 -2.95 10.32 0.69
CA LEU A 42 -2.46 11.06 -0.45
C LEU A 42 -3.42 11.02 -1.64
N LEU A 43 -3.98 9.84 -1.95
CA LEU A 43 -4.98 9.69 -3.01
C LEU A 43 -6.25 10.49 -2.72
N ASN A 44 -6.74 10.50 -1.48
CA ASN A 44 -7.89 11.29 -1.11
C ASN A 44 -7.65 12.80 -1.24
N GLU A 45 -6.45 13.28 -0.88
CA GLU A 45 -6.07 14.70 -0.99
C GLU A 45 -5.85 15.13 -2.44
N SER A 46 -5.37 14.25 -3.31
CA SER A 46 -4.95 14.55 -4.68
C SER A 46 -6.04 15.17 -5.56
N SER A 47 -7.31 14.94 -5.24
CA SER A 47 -8.45 15.43 -6.03
C SER A 47 -8.78 16.91 -5.80
N HIS A 48 -8.23 17.55 -4.75
CA HIS A 48 -8.60 18.92 -4.35
C HIS A 48 -7.41 19.76 -3.85
N THR A 49 -6.19 19.30 -4.02
CA THR A 49 -4.96 20.05 -3.71
C THR A 49 -4.23 20.49 -4.99
N SER A 50 -3.41 21.55 -4.88
CA SER A 50 -2.50 21.90 -5.97
C SER A 50 -1.39 20.87 -6.13
N LEU A 51 -0.74 20.85 -7.29
CA LEU A 51 0.39 19.96 -7.54
C LEU A 51 1.49 20.16 -6.50
N GLU A 52 1.84 21.41 -6.18
CA GLU A 52 2.90 21.76 -5.22
C GLU A 52 2.56 21.26 -3.83
N THR A 53 1.31 21.45 -3.40
CA THR A 53 0.83 20.94 -2.10
C THR A 53 0.85 19.42 -2.06
N GLN A 54 0.42 18.76 -3.14
CA GLN A 54 0.47 17.30 -3.23
C GLN A 54 1.90 16.77 -3.13
N MET A 55 2.84 17.38 -3.86
CA MET A 55 4.26 17.00 -3.81
C MET A 55 4.86 17.16 -2.41
N GLU A 56 4.48 18.23 -1.69
CA GLU A 56 4.91 18.44 -0.29
C GLU A 56 4.35 17.36 0.64
N LEU A 57 3.07 17.02 0.51
CA LEU A 57 2.43 15.94 1.27
C LEU A 57 3.11 14.58 1.01
N GLU A 58 3.39 14.26 -0.25
CA GLU A 58 4.10 13.04 -0.63
C GLU A 58 5.50 12.98 -0.03
N THR A 59 6.24 14.08 -0.09
CA THR A 59 7.58 14.17 0.50
C THR A 59 7.56 13.90 2.01
N ARG A 60 6.59 14.46 2.72
CA ARG A 60 6.41 14.25 4.16
C ARG A 60 6.06 12.80 4.49
N GLU A 61 5.15 12.19 3.73
CA GLU A 61 4.76 10.80 3.95
C GLU A 61 5.90 9.82 3.62
N ILE A 62 6.67 10.07 2.56
CA ILE A 62 7.86 9.28 2.23
C ILE A 62 8.88 9.34 3.38
N ALA A 63 9.20 10.55 3.86
CA ALA A 63 10.12 10.73 4.98
C ALA A 63 9.62 10.02 6.25
N SER A 64 8.33 10.16 6.57
CA SER A 64 7.69 9.52 7.71
C SER A 64 7.74 7.98 7.64
N CYS A 65 7.46 7.42 6.46
CA CYS A 65 7.53 5.97 6.24
C CYS A 65 8.98 5.47 6.31
N ALA A 66 9.94 6.18 5.71
CA ALA A 66 11.35 5.78 5.72
C ALA A 66 11.96 5.76 7.14
N MET A 67 11.47 6.63 8.03
CA MET A 67 11.91 6.69 9.42
C MET A 67 11.23 5.66 10.34
N SER A 68 10.19 4.99 9.87
CA SER A 68 9.45 3.98 10.63
C SER A 68 10.25 2.69 10.81
N GLU A 69 9.81 1.82 11.72
CA GLU A 69 10.42 0.49 11.87
C GLU A 69 10.25 -0.35 10.61
N ASP A 70 9.05 -0.34 10.02
CA ASP A 70 8.75 -1.03 8.76
C ASP A 70 9.60 -0.48 7.60
N GLY A 71 9.84 0.84 7.54
CA GLY A 71 10.71 1.43 6.53
C GLY A 71 12.15 0.94 6.62
N ARG A 72 12.70 0.88 7.83
CA ARG A 72 14.05 0.34 8.08
C ARG A 72 14.12 -1.15 7.77
N GLU A 73 13.11 -1.91 8.18
CA GLU A 73 13.01 -3.34 7.87
C GLU A 73 12.97 -3.57 6.36
N GLY A 74 12.15 -2.81 5.62
CA GLY A 74 12.05 -2.92 4.18
C GLY A 74 13.40 -2.69 3.48
N ILE A 75 14.13 -1.63 3.88
CA ILE A 75 15.47 -1.33 3.34
C ILE A 75 16.45 -2.45 3.69
N ASN A 76 16.50 -2.89 4.94
CA ASN A 76 17.40 -3.96 5.37
C ASN A 76 17.12 -5.30 4.68
N ALA A 77 15.84 -5.65 4.55
CA ALA A 77 15.42 -6.86 3.84
C ALA A 77 15.82 -6.82 2.36
N PHE A 78 15.63 -5.67 1.70
CA PHE A 78 16.05 -5.47 0.31
C PHE A 78 17.57 -5.66 0.15
N LEU A 79 18.38 -5.01 1.00
CA LEU A 79 19.84 -5.13 0.95
C LEU A 79 20.31 -6.57 1.23
N ALA A 80 19.63 -7.26 2.14
CA ALA A 80 19.93 -8.64 2.49
C ALA A 80 19.32 -9.68 1.53
N LYS A 81 18.56 -9.23 0.51
CA LYS A 81 17.85 -10.08 -0.47
C LYS A 81 16.93 -11.14 0.20
N ARG A 82 16.25 -10.75 1.27
CA ARG A 82 15.26 -11.56 1.98
C ARG A 82 13.88 -10.91 1.96
N ALA A 83 12.85 -11.67 2.26
CA ALA A 83 11.52 -11.11 2.47
C ALA A 83 11.50 -10.22 3.72
N PRO A 84 10.82 -9.06 3.69
CA PRO A 84 10.62 -8.22 4.85
C PRO A 84 9.53 -8.81 5.78
N THR A 85 9.59 -8.42 7.06
CA THR A 85 8.54 -8.71 8.03
C THR A 85 8.05 -7.38 8.60
N TYR A 86 6.82 -7.00 8.26
CA TYR A 86 6.24 -5.73 8.65
C TYR A 86 5.32 -5.87 9.86
N HIS A 87 5.28 -4.84 10.71
CA HIS A 87 4.48 -4.78 11.94
C HIS A 87 3.52 -3.57 11.99
N GLY A 88 3.52 -2.73 10.96
CA GLY A 88 2.69 -1.54 10.89
C GLY A 88 3.21 -0.34 11.70
N GLN A 89 4.50 -0.30 12.02
CA GLN A 89 5.11 0.68 12.93
C GLN A 89 6.22 1.49 12.29
#